data_31f1b19e06182ac21b7e1f6833610bf0
#
_entry.id   31f1b19e06182ac21b7e1f6833610bf0
#
_cell.length_a   1.000
_cell.length_b   1.000
_cell.length_c   1.000
_cell.angle_alpha   90.00
_cell.angle_beta   90.00
_cell.angle_gamma   90.00
#
_symmetry.space_group_name_H-M   'P 1'
#
loop_
_entity.id
_entity.type
_entity.pdbx_description
1 polymer ?
#
loop_
_entity_poly.entity_id
_entity_poly.type
_entity_poly.pdbx_seq_one_letter_code
_entity_poly.pdbx_strand_id
1 'polypeptide(L)'
;MNTVLIIKCFCFLLIPGAVLVGLHHLIAYILEILYVSDKVKSDGIIKKFRDSFVMWRPERLWQKLWYWTFFIIRCIVCFFGIVFSLFMIDNVLDASAFIKDNQEIVAKYEAIEYPTVQDYIEVYNYNKKYESARLLATDEVGKNLKKIDDVKMLGKILENAKNAQKD
;
A
#
# COMPACT_ATOMS: atom_id res chain seq x y z
N MET A 1 8.34 -2.12 21.25
CA MET A 1 7.20 -1.61 20.45
C MET A 1 7.36 -2.13 19.05
N ASN A 2 6.36 -2.79 18.49
CA ASN A 2 6.51 -3.59 17.27
C ASN A 2 6.61 -2.66 16.03
N THR A 3 7.71 -2.74 15.28
CA THR A 3 7.98 -1.91 14.08
C THR A 3 6.82 -1.98 13.06
N VAL A 4 6.20 -3.15 12.93
CA VAL A 4 5.04 -3.36 12.05
C VAL A 4 3.82 -2.56 12.51
N LEU A 5 3.56 -2.50 13.82
CA LEU A 5 2.46 -1.69 14.36
C LEU A 5 2.67 -0.20 14.07
N ILE A 6 3.92 0.27 14.19
CA ILE A 6 4.28 1.66 13.88
C ILE A 6 4.01 1.96 12.41
N ILE A 7 4.45 1.08 11.49
CA ILE A 7 4.23 1.25 10.05
C ILE A 7 2.72 1.27 9.73
N LYS A 8 1.95 0.35 10.32
CA LYS A 8 0.48 0.33 10.17
C LYS A 8 -0.17 1.64 10.62
N CYS A 9 0.16 2.10 11.83
CA CYS A 9 -0.35 3.37 12.35
C CYS A 9 0.05 4.55 11.47
N PHE A 10 1.28 4.57 10.97
CA PHE A 10 1.78 5.62 10.10
C PHE A 10 1.04 5.64 8.77
N CYS A 11 0.78 4.48 8.14
CA CYS A 11 0.00 4.37 6.91
C CYS A 11 -1.45 4.84 7.11
N PHE A 12 -2.08 4.47 8.22
CA PHE A 12 -3.44 4.95 8.55
C PHE A 12 -3.53 6.45 8.78
N LEU A 13 -2.48 7.09 9.26
CA LEU A 13 -2.43 8.55 9.44
C LEU A 13 -2.09 9.29 8.15
N LEU A 14 -1.27 8.69 7.27
CA LEU A 14 -0.88 9.32 6.01
C LEU A 14 -2.06 9.55 5.06
N ILE A 15 -2.99 8.60 4.95
CA ILE A 15 -4.14 8.71 4.05
C ILE A 15 -5.03 9.90 4.43
N PRO A 16 -5.54 10.02 5.67
CA PRO A 16 -6.35 11.18 6.05
C PRO A 16 -5.57 12.49 5.91
N GLY A 17 -4.29 12.51 6.28
CA GLY A 17 -3.43 13.69 6.14
C GLY A 17 -3.29 14.13 4.69
N ALA A 18 -3.03 13.22 3.77
CA ALA A 18 -2.92 13.51 2.34
C ALA A 18 -4.25 13.99 1.75
N VAL A 19 -5.38 13.38 2.15
CA VAL A 19 -6.72 13.79 1.73
C VAL A 19 -7.04 15.20 2.23
N LEU A 20 -6.75 15.53 3.48
CA LEU A 20 -6.98 16.85 4.05
C LEU A 20 -6.15 17.93 3.34
N VAL A 21 -4.87 17.65 3.06
CA VAL A 21 -4.00 18.55 2.30
C VAL A 21 -4.53 18.75 0.87
N GLY A 22 -4.94 17.67 0.20
CA GLY A 22 -5.53 17.73 -1.14
C GLY A 22 -6.82 18.55 -1.18
N LEU A 23 -7.73 18.33 -0.23
CA LEU A 23 -8.97 19.09 -0.09
C LEU A 23 -8.69 20.58 0.19
N HIS A 24 -7.74 20.88 1.07
CA HIS A 24 -7.34 22.25 1.34
C HIS A 24 -6.90 22.99 0.07
N HIS A 25 -6.03 22.35 -0.73
CA HIS A 25 -5.57 22.95 -1.99
C HIS A 25 -6.68 23.08 -3.03
N LEU A 26 -7.57 22.09 -3.13
CA LEU A 26 -8.72 22.13 -4.03
C LEU A 26 -9.66 23.28 -3.69
N ILE A 27 -9.99 23.46 -2.40
CA ILE A 27 -10.83 24.56 -1.92
C ILE A 27 -10.15 25.91 -2.20
N ALA A 28 -8.86 26.04 -1.90
CA ALA A 28 -8.11 27.26 -2.17
C ALA A 28 -8.12 27.62 -3.67
N TYR A 29 -7.95 26.63 -4.55
CA TYR A 29 -8.01 26.81 -5.99
C TYR A 29 -9.39 27.25 -6.48
N ILE A 30 -10.46 26.57 -6.01
CA ILE A 30 -11.85 26.95 -6.35
C ILE A 30 -12.15 28.39 -5.90
N LEU A 31 -11.75 28.76 -4.68
CA LEU A 31 -11.95 30.10 -4.15
C LEU A 31 -11.19 31.15 -4.98
N GLU A 32 -10.01 30.84 -5.48
CA GLU A 32 -9.24 31.74 -6.34
C GLU A 32 -9.91 31.91 -7.71
N ILE A 33 -10.40 30.84 -8.34
CA ILE A 33 -11.16 30.91 -9.60
C ILE A 33 -12.43 31.76 -9.43
N LEU A 34 -13.18 31.54 -8.36
CA LEU A 34 -14.40 32.31 -8.08
C LEU A 34 -14.10 33.79 -7.86
N TYR A 35 -12.96 34.09 -7.25
CA TYR A 35 -12.54 35.50 -7.05
C TYR A 35 -12.13 36.20 -8.33
N VAL A 36 -11.35 35.52 -9.20
CA VAL A 36 -10.90 36.05 -10.49
C VAL A 36 -12.08 36.23 -11.46
N SER A 37 -13.11 35.41 -11.37
CA SER A 37 -14.29 35.47 -12.26
C SER A 37 -15.26 36.63 -11.97
N ASP A 38 -14.89 37.58 -11.13
CA ASP A 38 -15.72 38.76 -10.72
C ASP A 38 -17.08 38.41 -10.08
N LYS A 39 -17.39 37.13 -9.94
CA LYS A 39 -18.67 36.70 -9.38
C LYS A 39 -18.80 36.90 -7.87
N VAL A 40 -17.67 37.14 -7.19
CA VAL A 40 -17.61 37.30 -5.74
C VAL A 40 -16.82 38.55 -5.37
N LYS A 41 -17.30 39.71 -5.81
CA LYS A 41 -16.69 41.00 -5.44
C LYS A 41 -17.16 41.55 -4.07
N SER A 42 -18.03 40.84 -3.38
CA SER A 42 -18.56 41.34 -2.11
C SER A 42 -17.59 41.14 -0.95
N ASP A 43 -17.51 42.13 -0.08
CA ASP A 43 -16.75 42.10 1.20
C ASP A 43 -17.32 41.12 2.25
N GLY A 44 -18.01 40.07 1.79
CA GLY A 44 -18.74 39.12 2.60
C GLY A 44 -17.88 37.99 3.18
N ILE A 45 -18.58 37.03 3.76
CA ILE A 45 -18.07 35.83 4.42
C ILE A 45 -17.10 35.03 3.51
N ILE A 46 -17.35 35.02 2.20
CA ILE A 46 -16.53 34.30 1.20
C ILE A 46 -15.12 34.91 1.09
N LYS A 47 -15.00 36.24 1.16
CA LYS A 47 -13.68 36.91 1.17
C LYS A 47 -12.90 36.54 2.43
N LYS A 48 -13.53 36.56 3.60
CA LYS A 48 -12.88 36.17 4.86
C LYS A 48 -12.45 34.70 4.84
N PHE A 49 -13.31 33.82 4.29
CA PHE A 49 -13.00 32.41 4.15
C PHE A 49 -11.84 32.17 3.21
N ARG A 50 -11.83 32.84 2.04
CA ARG A 50 -10.71 32.78 1.10
C ARG A 50 -9.41 33.30 1.75
N ASP A 51 -9.44 34.44 2.42
CA ASP A 51 -8.25 35.04 3.02
C ASP A 51 -7.68 34.17 4.16
N SER A 52 -8.52 33.34 4.80
CA SER A 52 -8.08 32.33 5.76
C SER A 52 -7.39 31.13 5.09
N PHE A 53 -7.80 30.75 3.88
CA PHE A 53 -7.25 29.61 3.15
C PHE A 53 -6.01 29.99 2.32
N VAL A 54 -5.98 31.20 1.76
CA VAL A 54 -4.87 31.67 0.93
C VAL A 54 -3.96 32.56 1.79
N MET A 55 -3.17 31.92 2.64
CA MET A 55 -2.29 32.63 3.58
C MET A 55 -1.19 33.45 2.91
N TRP A 56 -0.88 33.22 1.64
CA TRP A 56 0.23 33.88 0.99
C TRP A 56 -0.03 34.06 -0.50
N ARG A 57 0.02 35.31 -0.96
CA ARG A 57 -0.16 35.64 -2.37
C ARG A 57 1.19 36.05 -2.98
N PRO A 58 1.73 35.25 -3.91
CA PRO A 58 2.99 35.62 -4.54
C PRO A 58 2.82 36.81 -5.50
N GLU A 59 3.43 37.91 -5.19
CA GLU A 59 3.37 39.12 -6.03
C GLU A 59 4.44 39.11 -7.11
N ARG A 60 5.65 38.68 -6.77
CA ARG A 60 6.81 38.66 -7.69
C ARG A 60 6.90 37.37 -8.46
N LEU A 61 7.46 37.44 -9.69
CA LEU A 61 7.62 36.28 -10.58
C LEU A 61 8.32 35.10 -9.91
N TRP A 62 9.42 35.34 -9.17
CA TRP A 62 10.14 34.36 -8.41
C TRP A 62 9.32 33.67 -7.32
N GLN A 63 8.48 34.44 -6.63
CA GLN A 63 7.60 33.92 -5.60
C GLN A 63 6.52 33.01 -6.21
N LYS A 64 5.98 33.37 -7.40
CA LYS A 64 5.04 32.53 -8.14
C LYS A 64 5.69 31.23 -8.57
N LEU A 65 6.92 31.26 -9.05
CA LEU A 65 7.66 30.07 -9.45
C LEU A 65 7.87 29.13 -8.27
N TRP A 66 8.34 29.63 -7.13
CA TRP A 66 8.51 28.84 -5.90
C TRP A 66 7.19 28.29 -5.40
N TYR A 67 6.12 29.05 -5.40
CA TYR A 67 4.78 28.59 -5.00
C TYR A 67 4.32 27.41 -5.84
N TRP A 68 4.41 27.51 -7.16
CA TRP A 68 4.02 26.42 -8.06
C TRP A 68 4.91 25.19 -7.93
N THR A 69 6.21 25.39 -7.75
CA THR A 69 7.14 24.27 -7.52
C THR A 69 6.79 23.53 -6.24
N PHE A 70 6.58 24.24 -5.13
CA PHE A 70 6.15 23.61 -3.87
C PHE A 70 4.76 22.97 -3.97
N PHE A 71 3.84 23.58 -4.70
CA PHE A 71 2.53 23.00 -4.94
C PHE A 71 2.63 21.66 -5.69
N ILE A 72 3.40 21.61 -6.77
CA ILE A 72 3.61 20.39 -7.55
C ILE A 72 4.29 19.30 -6.68
N ILE A 73 5.33 19.66 -5.94
CA ILE A 73 6.00 18.73 -5.02
C ILE A 73 5.02 18.16 -4.00
N ARG A 74 4.18 19.00 -3.39
CA ARG A 74 3.15 18.55 -2.44
C ARG A 74 2.15 17.58 -3.08
N CYS A 75 1.66 17.90 -4.29
CA CYS A 75 0.76 16.99 -5.02
C CYS A 75 1.40 15.65 -5.30
N ILE A 76 2.68 15.63 -5.71
CA ILE A 76 3.44 14.40 -5.95
C ILE A 76 3.58 13.61 -4.65
N VAL A 77 4.00 14.24 -3.56
CA VAL A 77 4.18 13.59 -2.25
C VAL A 77 2.84 13.03 -1.74
N CYS A 78 1.74 13.78 -1.86
CA CYS A 78 0.42 13.30 -1.47
C CYS A 78 -0.02 12.10 -2.31
N PHE A 79 0.17 12.14 -3.63
CA PHE A 79 -0.18 11.04 -4.53
C PHE A 79 0.59 9.77 -4.17
N PHE A 80 1.92 9.86 -4.08
CA PHE A 80 2.75 8.71 -3.71
C PHE A 80 2.46 8.23 -2.29
N GLY A 81 2.19 9.13 -1.35
CA GLY A 81 1.79 8.78 0.01
C GLY A 81 0.50 7.96 0.05
N ILE A 82 -0.51 8.35 -0.72
CA ILE A 82 -1.78 7.61 -0.84
C ILE A 82 -1.54 6.24 -1.46
N VAL A 83 -0.87 6.18 -2.61
CA VAL A 83 -0.59 4.92 -3.32
C VAL A 83 0.20 3.96 -2.45
N PHE A 84 1.26 4.44 -1.79
CA PHE A 84 2.06 3.64 -0.88
C PHE A 84 1.24 3.14 0.32
N SER A 85 0.40 3.98 0.90
CA SER A 85 -0.45 3.60 2.03
C SER A 85 -1.48 2.55 1.65
N LEU A 86 -2.12 2.68 0.48
CA LEU A 86 -3.05 1.68 -0.03
C LEU A 86 -2.36 0.35 -0.30
N PHE A 87 -1.18 0.39 -0.94
CA PHE A 87 -0.36 -0.80 -1.17
C PHE A 87 0.02 -1.49 0.15
N MET A 88 0.42 -0.74 1.17
CA MET A 88 0.78 -1.30 2.49
C MET A 88 -0.43 -1.90 3.21
N ILE A 89 -1.61 -1.27 3.10
CA ILE A 89 -2.86 -1.80 3.70
C ILE A 89 -3.25 -3.11 3.02
N ASP A 90 -3.21 -3.17 1.71
CA ASP A 90 -3.53 -4.36 0.93
C ASP A 90 -2.61 -5.53 1.33
N ASN A 91 -1.30 -5.31 1.36
CA ASN A 91 -0.34 -6.31 1.82
C ASN A 91 -0.58 -6.77 3.27
N VAL A 92 -1.02 -5.87 4.15
CA VAL A 92 -1.34 -6.22 5.54
C VAL A 92 -2.59 -7.08 5.62
N LEU A 93 -3.62 -6.79 4.81
CA LEU A 93 -4.85 -7.58 4.76
C LEU A 93 -4.56 -8.98 4.20
N ASP A 94 -3.80 -9.06 3.11
CA ASP A 94 -3.35 -10.32 2.51
C ASP A 94 -2.53 -11.15 3.49
N ALA A 95 -1.60 -10.52 4.22
CA ALA A 95 -0.81 -11.20 5.24
C ALA A 95 -1.68 -11.74 6.38
N SER A 96 -2.70 -11.00 6.79
CA SER A 96 -3.61 -11.42 7.87
C SER A 96 -4.45 -12.62 7.45
N ALA A 97 -4.99 -12.62 6.24
CA ALA A 97 -5.70 -13.77 5.67
C ALA A 97 -4.78 -14.98 5.55
N PHE A 98 -3.55 -14.78 5.02
CA PHE A 98 -2.54 -15.81 4.89
C PHE A 98 -2.17 -16.45 6.23
N ILE A 99 -1.98 -15.64 7.29
CA ILE A 99 -1.64 -16.14 8.64
C ILE A 99 -2.75 -17.05 9.17
N LYS A 100 -4.01 -16.69 8.94
CA LYS A 100 -5.16 -17.49 9.38
C LYS A 100 -5.17 -18.88 8.75
N ASP A 101 -4.85 -18.97 7.48
CA ASP A 101 -5.00 -20.20 6.70
C ASP A 101 -3.70 -20.99 6.56
N ASN A 102 -2.58 -20.48 7.10
CA ASN A 102 -1.25 -21.07 6.93
C ASN A 102 -1.16 -22.56 7.32
N GLN A 103 -1.67 -22.91 8.50
CA GLN A 103 -1.54 -24.30 9.00
C GLN A 103 -2.31 -25.28 8.13
N GLU A 104 -3.49 -24.92 7.66
CA GLU A 104 -4.33 -25.76 6.81
C GLU A 104 -3.69 -25.96 5.44
N ILE A 105 -3.17 -24.87 4.84
CA ILE A 105 -2.49 -24.92 3.54
C ILE A 105 -1.21 -25.75 3.62
N VAL A 106 -0.41 -25.57 4.67
CA VAL A 106 0.82 -26.37 4.87
C VAL A 106 0.49 -27.85 4.99
N ALA A 107 -0.49 -28.21 5.83
CA ALA A 107 -0.92 -29.59 6.02
C ALA A 107 -1.43 -30.20 4.70
N LYS A 108 -2.18 -29.44 3.90
CA LYS A 108 -2.66 -29.87 2.58
C LYS A 108 -1.50 -30.27 1.66
N TYR A 109 -0.52 -29.40 1.49
CA TYR A 109 0.56 -29.64 0.52
C TYR A 109 1.63 -30.63 1.01
N GLU A 110 1.88 -30.70 2.33
CA GLU A 110 2.77 -31.70 2.90
C GLU A 110 2.21 -33.15 2.78
N ALA A 111 0.88 -33.28 2.75
CA ALA A 111 0.20 -34.58 2.60
C ALA A 111 0.16 -35.11 1.16
N ILE A 112 0.48 -34.27 0.15
CA ILE A 112 0.45 -34.70 -1.25
C ILE A 112 1.55 -35.76 -1.52
N GLU A 113 1.12 -36.93 -1.87
CA GLU A 113 2.03 -38.04 -2.20
C GLU A 113 2.57 -37.95 -3.63
N TYR A 114 1.71 -37.58 -4.59
CA TYR A 114 2.03 -37.43 -6.01
C TYR A 114 1.77 -35.99 -6.48
N PRO A 115 2.69 -35.05 -6.19
CA PRO A 115 2.51 -33.67 -6.58
C PRO A 115 2.63 -33.48 -8.09
N THR A 116 1.82 -32.60 -8.62
CA THR A 116 1.86 -32.14 -10.02
C THR A 116 2.68 -30.87 -10.18
N VAL A 117 3.00 -30.52 -11.44
CA VAL A 117 3.65 -29.24 -11.73
C VAL A 117 2.77 -28.05 -11.28
N GLN A 118 1.45 -28.20 -11.35
CA GLN A 118 0.51 -27.18 -10.91
C GLN A 118 0.60 -26.98 -9.39
N ASP A 119 0.69 -28.08 -8.61
CA ASP A 119 0.88 -28.01 -7.16
C ASP A 119 2.18 -27.29 -6.81
N TYR A 120 3.25 -27.52 -7.58
CA TYR A 120 4.52 -26.83 -7.40
C TYR A 120 4.39 -25.30 -7.64
N ILE A 121 3.67 -24.90 -8.70
CA ILE A 121 3.43 -23.48 -8.99
C ILE A 121 2.63 -22.82 -7.86
N GLU A 122 1.62 -23.52 -7.34
CA GLU A 122 0.82 -23.03 -6.22
C GLU A 122 1.66 -22.88 -4.95
N VAL A 123 2.52 -23.87 -4.64
CA VAL A 123 3.46 -23.80 -3.52
C VAL A 123 4.49 -22.69 -3.69
N TYR A 124 5.01 -22.48 -4.90
CA TYR A 124 5.92 -21.39 -5.19
C TYR A 124 5.26 -20.03 -4.90
N ASN A 125 4.03 -19.82 -5.38
CA ASN A 125 3.26 -18.61 -5.12
C ASN A 125 2.93 -18.43 -3.63
N TYR A 126 2.62 -19.54 -2.96
CA TYR A 126 2.42 -19.56 -1.52
C TYR A 126 3.68 -19.13 -0.76
N ASN A 127 4.84 -19.70 -1.09
CA ASN A 127 6.10 -19.35 -0.44
C ASN A 127 6.48 -17.88 -0.64
N LYS A 128 6.14 -17.30 -1.79
CA LYS A 128 6.31 -15.86 -2.02
C LYS A 128 5.42 -15.02 -1.10
N LYS A 129 4.15 -15.45 -0.91
CA LYS A 129 3.24 -14.81 0.06
C LYS A 129 3.72 -15.01 1.50
N TYR A 130 4.26 -16.20 1.81
CA TYR A 130 4.84 -16.46 3.13
C TYR A 130 5.96 -15.48 3.49
N GLU A 131 6.86 -15.17 2.57
CA GLU A 131 7.94 -14.22 2.81
C GLU A 131 7.40 -12.82 3.16
N SER A 132 6.40 -12.36 2.40
CA SER A 132 5.72 -11.08 2.68
C SER A 132 4.98 -11.09 4.02
N ALA A 133 4.22 -12.16 4.29
CA ALA A 133 3.47 -12.31 5.53
C ALA A 133 4.40 -12.41 6.75
N ARG A 134 5.53 -13.11 6.61
CA ARG A 134 6.55 -13.26 7.66
C ARG A 134 7.18 -11.94 8.04
N LEU A 135 7.41 -11.03 7.08
CA LEU A 135 7.91 -9.69 7.32
C LEU A 135 6.90 -8.81 8.09
N LEU A 136 5.60 -9.02 7.85
CA LEU A 136 4.52 -8.26 8.47
C LEU A 136 3.99 -8.87 9.77
N ALA A 137 4.36 -10.12 10.06
CA ALA A 137 3.95 -10.82 11.27
C ALA A 137 4.69 -10.28 12.51
N THR A 138 4.07 -10.44 13.68
CA THR A 138 4.78 -10.25 14.96
C THR A 138 5.74 -11.41 15.18
N ASP A 139 6.75 -11.24 16.03
CA ASP A 139 7.73 -12.30 16.31
C ASP A 139 7.06 -13.59 16.81
N GLU A 140 6.02 -13.46 17.65
CA GLU A 140 5.27 -14.61 18.16
C GLU A 140 4.49 -15.32 17.06
N VAL A 141 3.75 -14.58 16.24
CA VAL A 141 2.96 -15.13 15.14
C VAL A 141 3.87 -15.67 14.05
N GLY A 142 4.94 -14.92 13.74
CA GLY A 142 5.90 -15.30 12.71
C GLY A 142 6.64 -16.61 13.01
N LYS A 143 6.85 -16.96 14.29
CA LYS A 143 7.43 -18.25 14.68
C LYS A 143 6.50 -19.43 14.37
N ASN A 144 5.20 -19.20 14.36
CA ASN A 144 4.19 -20.22 14.08
C ASN A 144 3.86 -20.37 12.59
N LEU A 145 4.33 -19.44 11.74
CA LEU A 145 4.20 -19.53 10.31
C LEU A 145 5.18 -20.57 9.76
N LYS A 146 4.67 -21.51 8.98
CA LYS A 146 5.47 -22.55 8.31
C LYS A 146 5.56 -22.28 6.82
N LYS A 147 6.72 -22.53 6.25
CA LYS A 147 6.98 -22.54 4.80
C LYS A 147 6.80 -23.98 4.30
N ILE A 148 6.25 -24.14 3.11
CA ILE A 148 6.20 -25.46 2.46
C ILE A 148 7.55 -25.73 1.80
N ASP A 149 8.04 -26.96 1.94
CA ASP A 149 9.30 -27.38 1.32
C ASP A 149 9.11 -27.64 -0.19
N ASP A 150 9.33 -26.61 -0.98
CA ASP A 150 9.26 -26.63 -2.44
C ASP A 150 10.35 -27.51 -3.08
N VAL A 151 11.51 -27.63 -2.45
CA VAL A 151 12.61 -28.50 -2.93
C VAL A 151 12.22 -29.97 -2.83
N LYS A 152 11.61 -30.35 -1.69
CA LYS A 152 11.11 -31.72 -1.49
C LYS A 152 9.99 -32.06 -2.50
N MET A 153 9.09 -31.09 -2.76
CA MET A 153 8.02 -31.27 -3.73
C MET A 153 8.56 -31.46 -5.15
N LEU A 154 9.54 -30.64 -5.55
CA LEU A 154 10.21 -30.78 -6.85
C LEU A 154 10.93 -32.13 -6.98
N GLY A 155 11.57 -32.61 -5.91
CA GLY A 155 12.18 -33.93 -5.86
C GLY A 155 11.18 -35.08 -6.15
N LYS A 156 10.00 -35.03 -5.51
CA LYS A 156 8.93 -36.02 -5.78
C LYS A 156 8.44 -35.99 -7.23
N ILE A 157 8.25 -34.76 -7.81
CA ILE A 157 7.83 -34.64 -9.22
C ILE A 157 8.85 -35.27 -10.16
N LEU A 158 10.14 -35.02 -9.95
CA LEU A 158 11.21 -35.55 -10.77
C LEU A 158 11.31 -37.07 -10.64
N GLU A 159 11.12 -37.61 -9.44
CA GLU A 159 11.10 -39.05 -9.20
C GLU A 159 9.93 -39.74 -9.90
N ASN A 160 8.73 -39.18 -9.79
CA ASN A 160 7.54 -39.68 -10.47
C ASN A 160 7.70 -39.65 -12.00
N ALA A 161 8.30 -38.60 -12.55
CA ALA A 161 8.57 -38.50 -13.98
C ALA A 161 9.58 -39.56 -14.47
N LYS A 162 10.62 -39.89 -13.66
CA LYS A 162 11.57 -40.96 -13.97
C LYS A 162 10.94 -42.34 -13.92
N ASN A 163 10.03 -42.58 -13.00
CA ASN A 163 9.34 -43.84 -12.88
C ASN A 163 8.37 -44.08 -14.06
N ALA A 164 7.64 -43.02 -14.47
CA ALA A 164 6.76 -43.07 -15.63
C ALA A 164 7.48 -43.27 -16.98
N GLN A 165 8.80 -43.07 -17.05
CA GLN A 165 9.60 -43.35 -18.26
C GLN A 165 10.16 -44.81 -18.30
N LYS A 166 10.03 -45.56 -17.21
CA LYS A 166 10.53 -46.95 -17.13
C LYS A 166 9.47 -48.01 -17.42
N ASP A 167 8.20 -47.56 -17.37
CA ASP A 167 7.05 -48.38 -17.76
C ASP A 167 6.69 -48.12 -19.23
#